data_70bc1b64731554fa7813c01480e72c6a
#
_entry.id   70bc1b64731554fa7813c01480e72c6a
#
_cell.length_a   1.000
_cell.length_b   1.000
_cell.length_c   1.000
_cell.angle_alpha   90.00
_cell.angle_beta   90.00
_cell.angle_gamma   90.00
#
_symmetry.space_group_name_H-M   'P 1'
#
loop_
_entity.id
_entity.type
_entity.pdbx_description
1 polymer ?
#
loop_
_entity_poly.entity_id
_entity_poly.type
_entity_poly.pdbx_seq_one_letter_code
_entity_poly.pdbx_strand_id
1 'polypeptide(L)'
;LDVLKARSNREGSLPGTAVVTGSTRQDALPATAQALTGRLHSLVIWPLSHGELGGVRENLLEVLSGDACAVVQAVPASATTRPEYVDRVCSGGMPLALRRSGAARSRWFDDFVRASVERDVVELSKIRERQALANLLGYVAGQTGQLLNVTAAAEKIGVSRPTAEAHVRLLEDLFLIVRLPAWGKTLRSRVNAKPKVHVVDSGLAARLLRLTPDRLTGIDPTSLTDFGYLLETFVVGELRKQASWLDEPVALGHWRTSDGAEVDLVVEYDDGRVVAFEVKASERAPGKDFRGLAQLRDLLGARFIGGIVLTTGSRSYTYEERLHVMPVDRLWTPVPS
;
A
#
# COMPACT_ATOMS: atom_id res chain seq x y z
N LEU A 1 -20.50 17.85 13.89
CA LEU A 1 -19.46 17.60 14.89
C LEU A 1 -19.62 18.47 16.14
N ASP A 2 -20.06 19.73 16.02
CA ASP A 2 -20.28 20.63 17.17
C ASP A 2 -21.30 20.08 18.17
N VAL A 3 -22.36 19.43 17.69
CA VAL A 3 -23.38 18.78 18.52
C VAL A 3 -22.76 17.62 19.32
N LEU A 4 -21.91 16.81 18.70
CA LEU A 4 -21.21 15.72 19.37
C LEU A 4 -20.23 16.24 20.42
N LYS A 5 -19.50 17.34 20.11
CA LYS A 5 -18.63 18.02 21.06
C LYS A 5 -19.41 18.56 22.27
N ALA A 6 -20.53 19.24 22.02
CA ALA A 6 -21.38 19.78 23.08
C ALA A 6 -21.96 18.66 23.98
N ARG A 7 -22.34 17.54 23.38
CA ARG A 7 -22.80 16.34 24.11
C ARG A 7 -21.69 15.71 24.94
N SER A 8 -20.51 15.48 24.32
CA SER A 8 -19.34 14.92 25.00
C SER A 8 -18.83 15.80 26.17
N ASN A 9 -18.99 17.14 26.06
CA ASN A 9 -18.64 18.05 27.16
C ASN A 9 -19.64 17.99 28.34
N ARG A 10 -20.92 17.66 28.07
CA ARG A 10 -21.96 17.58 29.10
C ARG A 10 -22.03 16.21 29.76
N GLU A 11 -21.93 15.14 28.98
CA GLU A 11 -22.23 13.76 29.38
C GLU A 11 -20.95 12.92 29.60
N GLY A 12 -19.78 13.51 29.36
CA GLY A 12 -18.51 12.77 29.33
C GLY A 12 -18.25 12.09 27.98
N SER A 13 -16.99 11.68 27.74
CA SER A 13 -16.52 11.01 26.50
C SER A 13 -16.27 9.54 26.76
N LEU A 14 -17.33 8.76 26.92
CA LEU A 14 -17.19 7.30 27.04
C LEU A 14 -16.87 6.69 25.65
N PRO A 15 -15.94 5.71 25.56
CA PRO A 15 -15.70 4.96 24.33
C PRO A 15 -16.99 4.37 23.76
N GLY A 16 -17.15 4.41 22.44
CA GLY A 16 -18.35 3.87 21.77
C GLY A 16 -19.58 4.78 21.77
N THR A 17 -19.50 6.01 22.29
CA THR A 17 -20.63 6.95 22.33
C THR A 17 -21.14 7.35 20.94
N ALA A 18 -20.25 7.44 19.96
CA ALA A 18 -20.62 7.78 18.57
C ALA A 18 -19.62 7.18 17.57
N VAL A 19 -20.12 6.87 16.38
CA VAL A 19 -19.33 6.51 15.20
C VAL A 19 -19.59 7.56 14.13
N VAL A 20 -18.52 8.16 13.61
CA VAL A 20 -18.58 9.14 12.52
C VAL A 20 -17.86 8.54 11.34
N THR A 21 -18.50 8.52 10.18
CA THR A 21 -17.90 8.02 8.94
C THR A 21 -17.73 9.15 7.93
N GLY A 22 -16.68 9.09 7.12
CA GLY A 22 -16.41 10.04 6.05
C GLY A 22 -15.61 9.41 4.92
N SER A 23 -15.68 9.98 3.74
CA SER A 23 -14.93 9.55 2.55
C SER A 23 -13.56 10.22 2.43
N THR A 24 -13.22 11.14 3.34
CA THR A 24 -11.96 11.89 3.34
C THR A 24 -11.23 11.74 4.67
N ARG A 25 -9.93 11.98 4.67
CA ARG A 25 -9.13 11.98 5.91
C ARG A 25 -9.63 13.02 6.89
N GLN A 26 -9.56 12.68 8.17
CA GLN A 26 -10.03 13.55 9.25
C GLN A 26 -9.24 14.87 9.35
N ASP A 27 -7.95 14.83 9.09
CA ASP A 27 -7.05 15.99 9.08
C ASP A 27 -7.34 16.96 7.92
N ALA A 28 -8.00 16.50 6.87
CA ALA A 28 -8.53 17.35 5.79
C ALA A 28 -9.86 18.05 6.14
N LEU A 29 -10.48 17.67 7.27
CA LEU A 29 -11.74 18.29 7.71
C LEU A 29 -11.52 19.70 8.30
N PRO A 30 -12.51 20.60 8.24
CA PRO A 30 -12.42 21.93 8.84
C PRO A 30 -12.05 21.90 10.32
N ALA A 31 -11.48 23.00 10.84
CA ALA A 31 -11.02 23.14 12.22
C ALA A 31 -12.06 22.77 13.31
N THR A 32 -13.35 22.83 12.98
CA THR A 32 -14.45 22.34 13.85
C THR A 32 -14.38 20.86 14.16
N ALA A 33 -13.82 20.05 13.24
CA ALA A 33 -13.62 18.62 13.45
C ALA A 33 -12.42 18.34 14.38
N GLN A 34 -11.41 19.23 14.39
CA GLN A 34 -10.24 19.14 15.29
C GLN A 34 -10.63 19.35 16.77
N ALA A 35 -11.81 19.87 17.02
CA ALA A 35 -12.33 20.12 18.37
C ALA A 35 -12.61 18.83 19.20
N LEU A 36 -12.49 17.64 18.61
CA LEU A 36 -12.58 16.34 19.28
C LEU A 36 -11.20 15.69 19.52
N THR A 37 -10.11 16.45 19.34
CA THR A 37 -8.74 15.98 19.59
C THR A 37 -8.61 15.35 20.98
N GLY A 38 -8.02 14.14 21.04
CA GLY A 38 -7.89 13.36 22.28
C GLY A 38 -9.16 12.57 22.68
N ARG A 39 -10.26 12.66 21.91
CA ARG A 39 -11.54 11.97 22.16
C ARG A 39 -12.01 11.14 20.98
N LEU A 40 -11.23 11.11 19.91
CA LEU A 40 -11.48 10.37 18.69
C LEU A 40 -10.42 9.29 18.50
N HIS A 41 -10.88 8.08 18.21
CA HIS A 41 -10.06 7.02 17.63
C HIS A 41 -10.39 6.95 16.14
N SER A 42 -9.37 7.14 15.29
CA SER A 42 -9.54 7.14 13.84
C SER A 42 -9.16 5.78 13.28
N LEU A 43 -10.07 5.18 12.53
CA LEU A 43 -9.85 3.93 11.80
C LEU A 43 -9.96 4.20 10.31
N VAL A 44 -9.03 3.68 9.54
CA VAL A 44 -9.09 3.71 8.07
C VAL A 44 -9.59 2.38 7.57
N ILE A 45 -10.69 2.40 6.82
CA ILE A 45 -11.23 1.21 6.16
C ILE A 45 -10.63 1.15 4.75
N TRP A 46 -9.67 0.25 4.57
CA TRP A 46 -9.04 -0.01 3.29
C TRP A 46 -9.95 -0.84 2.36
N PRO A 47 -9.68 -0.90 1.04
CA PRO A 47 -10.28 -1.94 0.18
C PRO A 47 -10.09 -3.33 0.79
N LEU A 48 -11.01 -4.26 0.54
CA LEU A 48 -10.91 -5.62 1.08
C LEU A 48 -9.57 -6.27 0.72
N SER A 49 -9.01 -7.00 1.67
CA SER A 49 -7.86 -7.87 1.40
C SER A 49 -8.31 -9.13 0.65
N HIS A 50 -7.36 -9.82 0.03
CA HIS A 50 -7.68 -11.07 -0.65
C HIS A 50 -7.99 -12.22 0.30
N GLY A 51 -7.56 -12.18 1.56
CA GLY A 51 -8.02 -13.09 2.58
C GLY A 51 -9.45 -12.79 3.03
N GLU A 52 -9.82 -11.52 3.26
CA GLU A 52 -11.21 -11.13 3.54
C GLU A 52 -12.16 -11.59 2.43
N LEU A 53 -11.75 -11.49 1.15
CA LEU A 53 -12.51 -12.01 0.01
C LEU A 53 -12.65 -13.54 0.05
N GLY A 54 -11.68 -14.25 0.60
CA GLY A 54 -11.68 -15.70 0.81
C GLY A 54 -12.34 -16.13 2.13
N GLY A 55 -12.78 -15.18 2.97
CA GLY A 55 -13.29 -15.47 4.31
C GLY A 55 -12.20 -15.96 5.28
N VAL A 56 -10.95 -15.56 5.03
CA VAL A 56 -9.76 -15.95 5.80
C VAL A 56 -9.20 -14.73 6.53
N ARG A 57 -8.81 -14.89 7.79
CA ARG A 57 -8.01 -13.90 8.51
C ARG A 57 -6.53 -14.16 8.21
N GLU A 58 -5.91 -13.22 7.55
CA GLU A 58 -4.47 -13.26 7.26
C GLU A 58 -3.66 -12.95 8.51
N ASN A 59 -2.54 -13.63 8.65
CA ASN A 59 -1.69 -13.55 9.83
C ASN A 59 -0.19 -13.43 9.52
N LEU A 60 0.19 -13.15 8.27
CA LEU A 60 1.60 -13.18 7.88
C LEU A 60 2.48 -12.25 8.72
N LEU A 61 2.07 -10.98 8.92
CA LEU A 61 2.84 -10.03 9.74
C LEU A 61 2.88 -10.45 11.22
N GLU A 62 1.78 -11.02 11.73
CA GLU A 62 1.71 -11.51 13.11
C GLU A 62 2.71 -12.65 13.35
N VAL A 63 2.71 -13.67 12.49
CA VAL A 63 3.60 -14.84 12.65
C VAL A 63 5.08 -14.50 12.37
N LEU A 64 5.36 -13.58 11.44
CA LEU A 64 6.72 -13.13 11.15
C LEU A 64 7.35 -12.29 12.28
N SER A 65 6.55 -11.77 13.21
CA SER A 65 7.08 -11.14 14.42
C SER A 65 7.79 -12.12 15.36
N GLY A 66 7.52 -13.43 15.21
CA GLY A 66 8.20 -14.52 15.90
C GLY A 66 9.45 -15.04 15.17
N ASP A 67 9.46 -16.33 14.85
CA ASP A 67 10.56 -16.98 14.13
C ASP A 67 10.24 -17.10 12.63
N ALA A 68 10.72 -16.14 11.84
CA ALA A 68 10.52 -16.12 10.40
C ALA A 68 11.07 -17.38 9.69
N CYS A 69 12.14 -17.99 10.20
CA CYS A 69 12.72 -19.21 9.64
C CYS A 69 11.78 -20.41 9.81
N ALA A 70 11.24 -20.59 11.02
CA ALA A 70 10.26 -21.64 11.31
C ALA A 70 9.00 -21.48 10.46
N VAL A 71 8.49 -20.25 10.34
CA VAL A 71 7.34 -19.90 9.48
C VAL A 71 7.59 -20.32 8.03
N VAL A 72 8.73 -19.94 7.45
CA VAL A 72 9.06 -20.24 6.04
C VAL A 72 9.17 -21.75 5.81
N GLN A 73 9.69 -22.52 6.77
CA GLN A 73 9.81 -23.97 6.67
C GLN A 73 8.46 -24.69 6.80
N ALA A 74 7.53 -24.13 7.57
CA ALA A 74 6.21 -24.72 7.79
C ALA A 74 5.22 -24.47 6.63
N VAL A 75 5.49 -23.48 5.77
CA VAL A 75 4.60 -23.08 4.69
C VAL A 75 4.61 -24.11 3.56
N PRO A 76 3.44 -24.66 3.16
CA PRO A 76 3.35 -25.60 2.05
C PRO A 76 3.65 -24.92 0.71
N ALA A 77 3.88 -25.71 -0.34
CA ALA A 77 4.02 -25.18 -1.69
C ALA A 77 2.73 -24.46 -2.16
N SER A 78 2.90 -23.36 -2.88
CA SER A 78 1.78 -22.63 -3.50
C SER A 78 1.28 -23.37 -4.76
N ALA A 79 -0.03 -23.38 -4.95
CA ALA A 79 -0.65 -23.80 -6.20
C ALA A 79 -1.10 -22.61 -7.08
N THR A 80 -0.94 -21.37 -6.59
CA THR A 80 -1.37 -20.16 -7.30
C THR A 80 -0.51 -19.93 -8.55
N THR A 81 -1.17 -19.81 -9.67
CA THR A 81 -0.53 -19.61 -10.98
C THR A 81 -0.34 -18.13 -11.31
N ARG A 82 0.56 -17.83 -12.27
CA ARG A 82 0.74 -16.45 -12.75
C ARG A 82 -0.55 -15.79 -13.24
N PRO A 83 -1.42 -16.43 -14.06
CA PRO A 83 -2.70 -15.85 -14.44
C PRO A 83 -3.59 -15.48 -13.24
N GLU A 84 -3.62 -16.32 -12.20
CA GLU A 84 -4.39 -16.04 -10.98
C GLU A 84 -3.81 -14.84 -10.19
N TYR A 85 -2.49 -14.70 -10.11
CA TYR A 85 -1.87 -13.50 -9.55
C TYR A 85 -2.27 -12.25 -10.35
N VAL A 86 -2.19 -12.31 -11.67
CA VAL A 86 -2.57 -11.20 -12.57
C VAL A 86 -4.05 -10.83 -12.38
N ASP A 87 -4.94 -11.82 -12.31
CA ASP A 87 -6.38 -11.57 -12.12
C ASP A 87 -6.65 -10.88 -10.77
N ARG A 88 -6.02 -11.33 -9.67
CA ARG A 88 -6.14 -10.71 -8.35
C ARG A 88 -5.64 -9.27 -8.35
N VAL A 89 -4.47 -9.02 -8.92
CA VAL A 89 -3.88 -7.67 -9.04
C VAL A 89 -4.79 -6.74 -9.83
N CYS A 90 -5.35 -7.21 -10.96
CA CYS A 90 -6.27 -6.42 -11.79
C CYS A 90 -7.67 -6.26 -11.19
N SER A 91 -8.08 -7.15 -10.31
CA SER A 91 -9.38 -7.08 -9.64
C SER A 91 -9.37 -6.07 -8.49
N GLY A 92 -8.27 -5.98 -7.77
CA GLY A 92 -8.16 -5.18 -6.55
C GLY A 92 -9.08 -5.67 -5.43
N GLY A 93 -9.35 -4.79 -4.47
CA GLY A 93 -10.18 -5.09 -3.30
C GLY A 93 -11.43 -4.19 -3.14
N MET A 94 -11.75 -3.33 -4.12
CA MET A 94 -12.91 -2.45 -4.00
C MET A 94 -14.24 -3.23 -4.11
N PRO A 95 -15.10 -3.29 -3.05
CA PRO A 95 -16.25 -4.20 -2.99
C PRO A 95 -17.22 -4.06 -4.16
N LEU A 96 -17.50 -2.82 -4.59
CA LEU A 96 -18.43 -2.56 -5.68
C LEU A 96 -17.81 -2.88 -7.07
N ALA A 97 -16.50 -2.80 -7.23
CA ALA A 97 -15.80 -3.22 -8.44
C ALA A 97 -15.81 -4.75 -8.57
N LEU A 98 -15.61 -5.46 -7.47
CA LEU A 98 -15.56 -6.93 -7.42
C LEU A 98 -16.88 -7.59 -7.80
N ARG A 99 -18.03 -6.94 -7.57
CA ARG A 99 -19.35 -7.42 -8.04
C ARG A 99 -19.55 -7.31 -9.54
N ARG A 100 -18.57 -6.81 -10.27
CA ARG A 100 -18.60 -6.57 -11.72
C ARG A 100 -17.45 -7.27 -12.41
N SER A 101 -17.59 -7.55 -13.70
CA SER A 101 -16.54 -8.15 -14.51
C SER A 101 -16.32 -7.39 -15.81
N GLY A 102 -15.18 -7.58 -16.43
CA GLY A 102 -14.82 -7.03 -17.74
C GLY A 102 -15.10 -5.53 -17.87
N ALA A 103 -15.80 -5.15 -18.94
CA ALA A 103 -16.11 -3.75 -19.24
C ALA A 103 -16.97 -3.05 -18.19
N ALA A 104 -17.80 -3.78 -17.44
CA ALA A 104 -18.61 -3.20 -16.38
C ALA A 104 -17.76 -2.78 -15.19
N ARG A 105 -16.76 -3.56 -14.80
CA ARG A 105 -15.76 -3.22 -13.78
C ARG A 105 -14.95 -2.00 -14.21
N SER A 106 -14.49 -1.99 -15.46
CA SER A 106 -13.73 -0.88 -16.02
C SER A 106 -14.50 0.44 -15.96
N ARG A 107 -15.76 0.43 -16.38
CA ARG A 107 -16.66 1.63 -16.32
C ARG A 107 -16.87 2.06 -14.87
N TRP A 108 -17.03 1.12 -13.95
CA TRP A 108 -17.20 1.47 -12.55
C TRP A 108 -15.97 2.20 -11.98
N PHE A 109 -14.76 1.76 -12.28
CA PHE A 109 -13.55 2.48 -11.86
C PHE A 109 -13.46 3.88 -12.48
N ASP A 110 -13.84 4.04 -13.76
CA ASP A 110 -13.86 5.35 -14.42
C ASP A 110 -14.87 6.30 -13.74
N ASP A 111 -16.05 5.79 -13.40
CA ASP A 111 -17.08 6.57 -12.72
C ASP A 111 -16.68 6.89 -11.27
N PHE A 112 -16.04 5.95 -10.57
CA PHE A 112 -15.52 6.17 -9.23
C PHE A 112 -14.46 7.28 -9.21
N VAL A 113 -13.48 7.25 -10.10
CA VAL A 113 -12.45 8.31 -10.21
C VAL A 113 -13.10 9.65 -10.53
N ARG A 114 -14.03 9.68 -11.49
CA ARG A 114 -14.74 10.90 -11.86
C ARG A 114 -15.50 11.46 -10.67
N ALA A 115 -16.28 10.65 -9.98
CA ALA A 115 -17.05 11.08 -8.82
C ALA A 115 -16.16 11.60 -7.69
N SER A 116 -15.05 10.91 -7.39
CA SER A 116 -14.10 11.33 -6.36
C SER A 116 -13.43 12.66 -6.71
N VAL A 117 -13.02 12.85 -7.97
CA VAL A 117 -12.37 14.08 -8.41
C VAL A 117 -13.37 15.25 -8.56
N GLU A 118 -14.60 15.00 -9.01
CA GLU A 118 -15.57 16.06 -9.26
C GLU A 118 -16.34 16.51 -8.01
N ARG A 119 -16.75 15.58 -7.15
CA ARG A 119 -17.61 15.84 -6.00
C ARG A 119 -16.82 16.30 -4.78
N ASP A 120 -15.82 15.52 -4.39
CA ASP A 120 -15.13 15.74 -3.11
C ASP A 120 -14.15 16.92 -3.20
N VAL A 121 -13.64 17.22 -4.40
CA VAL A 121 -12.79 18.39 -4.65
C VAL A 121 -13.54 19.71 -4.45
N VAL A 122 -14.83 19.77 -4.78
CA VAL A 122 -15.65 20.98 -4.59
C VAL A 122 -15.83 21.31 -3.10
N GLU A 123 -15.90 20.31 -2.24
CA GLU A 123 -16.05 20.51 -0.79
C GLU A 123 -14.73 20.88 -0.09
N LEU A 124 -13.59 20.33 -0.58
CA LEU A 124 -12.29 20.49 0.08
C LEU A 124 -11.45 21.64 -0.45
N SER A 125 -11.64 22.04 -1.69
CA SER A 125 -10.87 23.13 -2.30
C SER A 125 -11.61 23.85 -3.42
N LYS A 126 -11.26 25.14 -3.58
CA LYS A 126 -11.71 25.97 -4.72
C LYS A 126 -10.90 25.67 -6.00
N ILE A 127 -10.54 24.40 -6.25
CA ILE A 127 -9.67 24.05 -7.37
C ILE A 127 -10.43 24.29 -8.69
N ARG A 128 -9.96 25.27 -9.45
CA ARG A 128 -10.45 25.56 -10.81
C ARG A 128 -9.99 24.51 -11.84
N GLU A 129 -9.10 23.61 -11.46
CA GLU A 129 -8.37 22.74 -12.38
C GLU A 129 -8.62 21.25 -12.11
N ARG A 130 -9.91 20.82 -12.19
CA ARG A 130 -10.27 19.39 -12.08
C ARG A 130 -9.50 18.50 -13.05
N GLN A 131 -9.24 19.01 -14.26
CA GLN A 131 -8.49 18.29 -15.28
C GLN A 131 -7.02 18.06 -14.83
N ALA A 132 -6.41 19.05 -14.18
CA ALA A 132 -5.04 18.92 -13.68
C ALA A 132 -4.94 17.84 -12.58
N LEU A 133 -5.94 17.73 -11.70
CA LEU A 133 -6.00 16.70 -10.67
C LEU A 133 -6.17 15.29 -11.28
N ALA A 134 -7.05 15.14 -12.28
CA ALA A 134 -7.23 13.87 -12.99
C ALA A 134 -5.95 13.48 -13.76
N ASN A 135 -5.28 14.44 -14.40
CA ASN A 135 -4.01 14.22 -15.08
C ASN A 135 -2.89 13.83 -14.08
N LEU A 136 -2.89 14.46 -12.90
CA LEU A 136 -1.94 14.10 -11.84
C LEU A 136 -2.17 12.67 -11.34
N LEU A 137 -3.43 12.27 -11.12
CA LEU A 137 -3.74 10.90 -10.71
C LEU A 137 -3.26 9.89 -11.78
N GLY A 138 -3.47 10.16 -13.05
CA GLY A 138 -2.95 9.33 -14.15
C GLY A 138 -1.42 9.26 -14.16
N TYR A 139 -0.74 10.39 -13.95
CA TYR A 139 0.71 10.44 -13.84
C TYR A 139 1.22 9.62 -12.65
N VAL A 140 0.62 9.81 -11.48
CA VAL A 140 0.98 9.09 -10.23
C VAL A 140 0.72 7.59 -10.37
N ALA A 141 -0.37 7.19 -11.04
CA ALA A 141 -0.61 5.78 -11.34
C ALA A 141 0.53 5.17 -12.16
N GLY A 142 1.07 5.92 -13.14
CA GLY A 142 2.26 5.51 -13.90
C GLY A 142 3.56 5.46 -13.08
N GLN A 143 3.56 6.00 -11.88
CA GLN A 143 4.68 5.98 -10.93
C GLN A 143 4.41 5.08 -9.72
N THR A 144 3.35 4.26 -9.77
CA THR A 144 3.01 3.38 -8.65
C THR A 144 4.18 2.43 -8.34
N GLY A 145 4.52 2.24 -7.07
CA GLY A 145 5.73 1.51 -6.65
C GLY A 145 7.05 2.28 -6.81
N GLN A 146 7.04 3.55 -7.26
CA GLN A 146 8.25 4.32 -7.51
C GLN A 146 8.35 5.55 -6.60
N LEU A 147 9.56 6.14 -6.53
CA LEU A 147 9.79 7.37 -5.79
C LEU A 147 9.01 8.53 -6.41
N LEU A 148 8.19 9.19 -5.60
CA LEU A 148 7.40 10.32 -6.05
C LEU A 148 8.27 11.54 -6.40
N ASN A 149 8.24 11.95 -7.66
CA ASN A 149 8.88 13.18 -8.12
C ASN A 149 7.83 14.26 -8.42
N VAL A 150 7.51 15.07 -7.41
CA VAL A 150 6.49 16.13 -7.53
C VAL A 150 6.89 17.21 -8.55
N THR A 151 8.19 17.51 -8.71
CA THR A 151 8.67 18.49 -9.70
C THR A 151 8.39 18.00 -11.11
N ALA A 152 8.76 16.76 -11.44
CA ALA A 152 8.46 16.17 -12.75
C ALA A 152 6.94 16.02 -12.97
N ALA A 153 6.16 15.71 -11.92
CA ALA A 153 4.70 15.71 -12.01
C ALA A 153 4.15 17.09 -12.37
N ALA A 154 4.60 18.15 -11.70
CA ALA A 154 4.18 19.53 -11.95
C ALA A 154 4.46 19.96 -13.40
N GLU A 155 5.65 19.70 -13.90
CA GLU A 155 6.05 19.96 -15.28
C GLU A 155 5.15 19.22 -16.28
N LYS A 156 4.92 17.92 -16.02
CA LYS A 156 4.11 17.06 -16.91
C LYS A 156 2.66 17.50 -17.03
N ILE A 157 2.06 18.01 -15.94
CA ILE A 157 0.65 18.43 -15.94
C ILE A 157 0.47 19.95 -16.14
N GLY A 158 1.57 20.71 -16.28
CA GLY A 158 1.55 22.13 -16.58
C GLY A 158 1.12 23.03 -15.42
N VAL A 159 1.44 22.67 -14.18
CA VAL A 159 1.14 23.48 -12.98
C VAL A 159 2.41 23.82 -12.19
N SER A 160 2.30 24.74 -11.23
CA SER A 160 3.40 25.04 -10.33
C SER A 160 3.68 23.84 -9.38
N ARG A 161 4.93 23.69 -8.91
CA ARG A 161 5.28 22.67 -7.93
C ARG A 161 4.44 22.75 -6.64
N PRO A 162 4.19 23.94 -6.04
CA PRO A 162 3.31 24.03 -4.87
C PRO A 162 1.89 23.55 -5.16
N THR A 163 1.35 23.84 -6.36
CA THR A 163 0.04 23.34 -6.80
C THR A 163 0.03 21.82 -6.92
N ALA A 164 1.05 21.25 -7.58
CA ALA A 164 1.16 19.79 -7.69
C ALA A 164 1.27 19.12 -6.30
N GLU A 165 1.99 19.72 -5.37
CA GLU A 165 2.12 19.21 -4.00
C GLU A 165 0.78 19.26 -3.23
N ALA A 166 0.00 20.32 -3.41
CA ALA A 166 -1.36 20.42 -2.87
C ALA A 166 -2.30 19.38 -3.50
N HIS A 167 -2.19 19.16 -4.81
CA HIS A 167 -2.97 18.12 -5.50
C HIS A 167 -2.59 16.70 -5.05
N VAL A 168 -1.30 16.40 -4.81
CA VAL A 168 -0.87 15.11 -4.26
C VAL A 168 -1.50 14.89 -2.88
N ARG A 169 -1.46 15.89 -1.99
CA ARG A 169 -2.12 15.78 -0.67
C ARG A 169 -3.61 15.53 -0.81
N LEU A 170 -4.27 16.24 -1.73
CA LEU A 170 -5.70 16.03 -1.98
C LEU A 170 -6.01 14.62 -2.45
N LEU A 171 -5.20 14.04 -3.36
CA LEU A 171 -5.35 12.64 -3.76
C LEU A 171 -5.17 11.66 -2.59
N GLU A 172 -4.28 11.96 -1.63
CA GLU A 172 -4.15 11.18 -0.40
C GLU A 172 -5.36 11.33 0.52
N ASP A 173 -5.87 12.57 0.66
CA ASP A 173 -7.04 12.86 1.50
C ASP A 173 -8.32 12.19 0.95
N LEU A 174 -8.39 12.00 -0.36
CA LEU A 174 -9.44 11.24 -1.06
C LEU A 174 -9.19 9.72 -1.06
N PHE A 175 -8.16 9.23 -0.41
CA PHE A 175 -7.77 7.80 -0.42
C PHE A 175 -7.63 7.21 -1.84
N LEU A 176 -7.17 8.00 -2.81
CA LEU A 176 -6.85 7.51 -4.15
C LEU A 176 -5.41 7.04 -4.27
N ILE A 177 -4.52 7.65 -3.50
CA ILE A 177 -3.10 7.28 -3.41
C ILE A 177 -2.65 7.19 -1.96
N VAL A 178 -1.52 6.53 -1.76
CA VAL A 178 -0.83 6.43 -0.48
C VAL A 178 0.65 6.70 -0.70
N ARG A 179 1.26 7.54 0.12
CA ARG A 179 2.72 7.65 0.19
C ARG A 179 3.26 6.67 1.21
N LEU A 180 4.22 5.84 0.78
CA LEU A 180 5.02 5.01 1.64
C LEU A 180 6.28 5.79 2.01
N PRO A 181 6.44 6.24 3.28
CA PRO A 181 7.57 7.06 3.67
C PRO A 181 8.88 6.28 3.54
N ALA A 182 9.98 7.00 3.41
CA ALA A 182 11.28 6.36 3.53
C ALA A 182 11.51 5.92 4.98
N TRP A 183 11.97 4.69 5.14
CA TRP A 183 12.41 4.16 6.42
C TRP A 183 13.90 4.49 6.65
N GLY A 184 14.30 4.73 7.89
CA GLY A 184 15.68 4.98 8.26
C GLY A 184 15.89 4.90 9.76
N LYS A 185 17.15 4.64 10.19
CA LYS A 185 17.51 4.50 11.62
C LYS A 185 17.19 5.73 12.46
N THR A 186 17.19 6.91 11.86
CA THR A 186 16.96 8.18 12.56
C THR A 186 15.78 8.93 11.93
N LEU A 187 15.07 9.71 12.72
CA LEU A 187 14.01 10.59 12.23
C LEU A 187 14.49 11.51 11.10
N ARG A 188 15.73 12.01 11.19
CA ARG A 188 16.31 12.87 10.15
C ARG A 188 16.50 12.16 8.83
N SER A 189 16.89 10.88 8.83
CA SER A 189 17.02 10.09 7.59
C SER A 189 15.66 9.78 6.98
N ARG A 190 14.62 9.61 7.79
CA ARG A 190 13.23 9.38 7.33
C ARG A 190 12.62 10.62 6.67
N VAL A 191 12.85 11.82 7.22
CA VAL A 191 12.23 13.07 6.76
C VAL A 191 12.81 13.59 5.44
N ASN A 192 14.11 13.37 5.20
CA ASN A 192 14.80 13.94 4.03
C ASN A 192 14.72 13.07 2.75
N ALA A 193 14.24 11.85 2.84
CA ALA A 193 14.15 10.95 1.69
C ALA A 193 12.76 11.01 1.03
N LYS A 194 12.74 10.84 -0.29
CA LYS A 194 11.50 10.87 -1.06
C LYS A 194 10.66 9.63 -0.74
N PRO A 195 9.34 9.76 -0.55
CA PRO A 195 8.46 8.61 -0.39
C PRO A 195 8.27 7.87 -1.73
N LYS A 196 7.98 6.57 -1.68
CA LYS A 196 7.33 5.86 -2.78
C LYS A 196 5.84 6.24 -2.80
N VAL A 197 5.22 6.18 -3.96
CA VAL A 197 3.78 6.38 -4.12
C VAL A 197 3.12 5.12 -4.63
N HIS A 198 1.96 4.79 -4.06
CA HIS A 198 1.13 3.69 -4.51
C HIS A 198 -0.31 4.18 -4.72
N VAL A 199 -0.97 3.71 -5.78
CA VAL A 199 -2.42 3.80 -5.87
C VAL A 199 -3.01 2.91 -4.77
N VAL A 200 -4.06 3.36 -4.10
CA VAL A 200 -4.62 2.65 -2.92
C VAL A 200 -5.11 1.24 -3.23
N ASP A 201 -5.51 0.99 -4.47
CA ASP A 201 -6.05 -0.27 -4.94
C ASP A 201 -5.39 -0.66 -6.27
N SER A 202 -4.88 -1.89 -6.37
CA SER A 202 -4.15 -2.36 -7.56
C SER A 202 -5.06 -2.49 -8.80
N GLY A 203 -6.34 -2.82 -8.62
CA GLY A 203 -7.32 -2.85 -9.71
C GLY A 203 -7.61 -1.46 -10.25
N LEU A 204 -7.69 -0.46 -9.37
CA LEU A 204 -7.77 0.94 -9.77
C LEU A 204 -6.51 1.38 -10.52
N ALA A 205 -5.31 1.00 -10.03
CA ALA A 205 -4.04 1.28 -10.71
C ALA A 205 -4.02 0.67 -12.11
N ALA A 206 -4.35 -0.61 -12.24
CA ALA A 206 -4.43 -1.32 -13.52
C ALA A 206 -5.40 -0.60 -14.49
N ARG A 207 -6.58 -0.15 -13.99
CA ARG A 207 -7.54 0.60 -14.81
C ARG A 207 -7.01 1.94 -15.28
N LEU A 208 -6.41 2.73 -14.40
CA LEU A 208 -5.81 4.03 -14.74
C LEU A 208 -4.73 3.91 -15.80
N LEU A 209 -3.95 2.82 -15.76
CA LEU A 209 -2.89 2.50 -16.72
C LEU A 209 -3.43 1.76 -17.97
N ARG A 210 -4.72 1.45 -18.04
CA ARG A 210 -5.34 0.65 -19.11
C ARG A 210 -4.66 -0.72 -19.31
N LEU A 211 -4.19 -1.31 -18.22
CA LEU A 211 -3.61 -2.64 -18.20
C LEU A 211 -4.72 -3.67 -17.98
N THR A 212 -4.74 -4.70 -18.83
CA THR A 212 -5.71 -5.79 -18.76
C THR A 212 -5.03 -7.10 -18.37
N PRO A 213 -5.75 -8.08 -17.81
CA PRO A 213 -5.18 -9.38 -17.52
C PRO A 213 -4.48 -10.01 -18.73
N ASP A 214 -5.09 -9.95 -19.92
CA ASP A 214 -4.51 -10.49 -21.15
C ASP A 214 -3.15 -9.89 -21.49
N ARG A 215 -3.00 -8.58 -21.28
CA ARG A 215 -1.72 -7.88 -21.49
C ARG A 215 -0.70 -8.27 -20.43
N LEU A 216 -1.07 -8.35 -19.16
CA LEU A 216 -0.15 -8.61 -18.04
C LEU A 216 0.27 -10.09 -17.92
N THR A 217 -0.45 -11.01 -18.52
CA THR A 217 -0.03 -12.41 -18.63
C THR A 217 1.07 -12.61 -19.67
N GLY A 218 1.29 -11.64 -20.55
CA GLY A 218 2.39 -11.63 -21.50
C GLY A 218 3.76 -11.75 -20.82
N ILE A 219 4.73 -12.28 -21.57
CA ILE A 219 6.11 -12.51 -21.12
C ILE A 219 7.11 -11.54 -21.78
N ASP A 220 6.60 -10.58 -22.54
CA ASP A 220 7.44 -9.52 -23.11
C ASP A 220 7.95 -8.55 -22.01
N PRO A 221 9.09 -7.87 -22.21
CA PRO A 221 9.71 -7.03 -21.18
C PRO A 221 8.80 -5.94 -20.62
N THR A 222 7.91 -5.36 -21.45
CA THR A 222 6.99 -4.30 -21.01
C THR A 222 5.92 -4.86 -20.08
N SER A 223 5.26 -5.97 -20.48
CA SER A 223 4.26 -6.65 -19.66
C SER A 223 4.84 -7.14 -18.33
N LEU A 224 6.08 -7.65 -18.33
CA LEU A 224 6.76 -8.06 -17.10
C LEU A 224 7.05 -6.88 -16.17
N THR A 225 7.46 -5.73 -16.72
CA THR A 225 7.73 -4.51 -15.96
C THR A 225 6.44 -3.92 -15.39
N ASP A 226 5.40 -3.78 -16.21
CA ASP A 226 4.09 -3.26 -15.81
C ASP A 226 3.48 -4.13 -14.68
N PHE A 227 3.56 -5.46 -14.83
CA PHE A 227 3.11 -6.38 -13.80
C PHE A 227 3.92 -6.27 -12.52
N GLY A 228 5.24 -6.06 -12.61
CA GLY A 228 6.11 -5.89 -11.45
C GLY A 228 5.68 -4.72 -10.56
N TYR A 229 5.45 -3.55 -11.12
CA TYR A 229 4.99 -2.37 -10.37
C TYR A 229 3.59 -2.53 -9.78
N LEU A 230 2.68 -3.17 -10.52
CA LEU A 230 1.35 -3.45 -10.00
C LEU A 230 1.37 -4.50 -8.89
N LEU A 231 2.20 -5.52 -9.01
CA LEU A 231 2.38 -6.55 -7.98
C LEU A 231 2.97 -5.95 -6.71
N GLU A 232 3.99 -5.07 -6.81
CA GLU A 232 4.52 -4.34 -5.65
C GLU A 232 3.43 -3.53 -4.97
N THR A 233 2.65 -2.77 -5.75
CA THR A 233 1.53 -1.96 -5.22
C THR A 233 0.48 -2.85 -4.53
N PHE A 234 0.15 -3.99 -5.11
CA PHE A 234 -0.74 -4.99 -4.53
C PHE A 234 -0.19 -5.52 -3.20
N VAL A 235 1.06 -5.98 -3.16
CA VAL A 235 1.71 -6.53 -1.97
C VAL A 235 1.79 -5.50 -0.83
N VAL A 236 2.23 -4.28 -1.14
CA VAL A 236 2.27 -3.18 -0.16
C VAL A 236 0.87 -2.86 0.36
N GLY A 237 -0.14 -2.91 -0.50
CA GLY A 237 -1.54 -2.75 -0.12
C GLY A 237 -2.03 -3.84 0.83
N GLU A 238 -1.78 -5.12 0.51
CA GLU A 238 -2.17 -6.26 1.37
C GLU A 238 -1.49 -6.21 2.74
N LEU A 239 -0.17 -5.97 2.77
CA LEU A 239 0.58 -5.86 4.04
C LEU A 239 0.14 -4.64 4.87
N ARG A 240 -0.23 -3.53 4.23
CA ARG A 240 -0.81 -2.37 4.90
C ARG A 240 -2.15 -2.69 5.57
N LYS A 241 -2.98 -3.49 4.91
CA LYS A 241 -4.25 -3.95 5.48
C LYS A 241 -3.97 -4.82 6.71
N GLN A 242 -3.07 -5.81 6.61
CA GLN A 242 -2.66 -6.61 7.77
C GLN A 242 -2.11 -5.73 8.91
N ALA A 243 -1.25 -4.78 8.61
CA ALA A 243 -0.72 -3.83 9.61
C ALA A 243 -1.83 -3.03 10.32
N SER A 244 -2.97 -2.78 9.66
CA SER A 244 -4.06 -1.97 10.23
C SER A 244 -4.90 -2.70 11.28
N TRP A 245 -4.82 -4.02 11.36
CA TRP A 245 -5.55 -4.83 12.36
C TRP A 245 -4.65 -5.62 13.32
N LEU A 246 -3.33 -5.38 13.29
CA LEU A 246 -2.46 -5.91 14.34
C LEU A 246 -2.80 -5.27 15.68
N ASP A 247 -2.71 -6.06 16.75
CA ASP A 247 -2.93 -5.58 18.12
C ASP A 247 -1.87 -4.53 18.51
N GLU A 248 -0.63 -4.74 18.09
CA GLU A 248 0.47 -3.79 18.26
C GLU A 248 0.68 -2.97 16.98
N PRO A 249 0.74 -1.63 17.06
CA PRO A 249 1.02 -0.78 15.92
C PRO A 249 2.37 -1.09 15.29
N VAL A 250 2.46 -0.93 13.97
CA VAL A 250 3.71 -1.06 13.22
C VAL A 250 3.94 0.16 12.34
N ALA A 251 5.21 0.51 12.11
CA ALA A 251 5.57 1.54 11.15
C ALA A 251 5.93 0.91 9.81
N LEU A 252 5.34 1.43 8.73
CA LEU A 252 5.61 1.01 7.36
C LEU A 252 6.47 2.03 6.63
N GLY A 253 7.45 1.57 5.87
CA GLY A 253 8.28 2.42 5.02
C GLY A 253 9.00 1.62 3.95
N HIS A 254 9.64 2.29 3.01
CA HIS A 254 10.59 1.67 2.08
C HIS A 254 12.01 2.07 2.47
N TRP A 255 13.00 1.28 2.07
CA TRP A 255 14.39 1.63 2.33
C TRP A 255 15.19 1.66 1.04
N ARG A 256 16.08 2.69 0.92
CA ARG A 256 16.94 2.84 -0.25
C ARG A 256 18.24 3.53 0.14
N THR A 257 19.33 3.08 -0.45
CA THR A 257 20.66 3.67 -0.31
C THR A 257 21.04 4.51 -1.54
N SER A 258 22.07 5.35 -1.38
CA SER A 258 22.60 6.16 -2.48
C SER A 258 23.28 5.33 -3.57
N ASP A 259 23.78 4.13 -3.26
CA ASP A 259 24.39 3.18 -4.18
C ASP A 259 23.38 2.25 -4.87
N GLY A 260 22.07 2.52 -4.66
CA GLY A 260 20.97 1.87 -5.39
C GLY A 260 20.50 0.55 -4.82
N ALA A 261 20.91 0.17 -3.60
CA ALA A 261 20.23 -0.93 -2.91
C ALA A 261 18.85 -0.46 -2.44
N GLU A 262 17.85 -1.32 -2.56
CA GLU A 262 16.45 -1.00 -2.27
C GLU A 262 15.76 -2.16 -1.57
N VAL A 263 14.78 -1.82 -0.72
CA VAL A 263 13.83 -2.74 -0.10
C VAL A 263 12.44 -2.11 -0.25
N ASP A 264 11.51 -2.85 -0.84
CA ASP A 264 10.21 -2.34 -1.24
C ASP A 264 9.32 -1.99 -0.04
N LEU A 265 9.35 -2.83 1.01
CA LEU A 265 8.61 -2.57 2.24
C LEU A 265 9.44 -2.98 3.46
N VAL A 266 9.51 -2.09 4.43
CA VAL A 266 10.04 -2.31 5.77
C VAL A 266 8.91 -2.18 6.76
N VAL A 267 8.75 -3.17 7.63
CA VAL A 267 7.80 -3.18 8.75
C VAL A 267 8.60 -3.13 10.04
N GLU A 268 8.47 -2.04 10.79
CA GLU A 268 9.10 -1.86 12.09
C GLU A 268 8.04 -2.00 13.18
N TYR A 269 8.21 -2.99 14.07
CA TYR A 269 7.36 -3.21 15.24
C TYR A 269 7.70 -2.21 16.36
N ASP A 270 6.80 -2.00 17.31
CA ASP A 270 7.00 -1.04 18.41
C ASP A 270 8.22 -1.34 19.27
N ASP A 271 8.63 -2.61 19.38
CA ASP A 271 9.86 -3.03 20.07
C ASP A 271 11.15 -2.75 19.25
N GLY A 272 11.00 -2.19 18.06
CA GLY A 272 12.09 -1.83 17.15
C GLY A 272 12.61 -2.98 16.30
N ARG A 273 12.04 -4.20 16.37
CA ARG A 273 12.33 -5.31 15.46
C ARG A 273 11.82 -4.98 14.06
N VAL A 274 12.47 -5.52 13.05
CA VAL A 274 12.21 -5.22 11.65
C VAL A 274 12.08 -6.48 10.83
N VAL A 275 10.99 -6.56 10.06
CA VAL A 275 10.82 -7.47 8.93
C VAL A 275 10.82 -6.65 7.64
N ALA A 276 11.44 -7.17 6.60
CA ALA A 276 11.57 -6.47 5.33
C ALA A 276 11.14 -7.34 4.14
N PHE A 277 10.56 -6.72 3.12
CA PHE A 277 10.03 -7.41 1.96
C PHE A 277 10.57 -6.81 0.68
N GLU A 278 10.95 -7.69 -0.23
CA GLU A 278 11.26 -7.39 -1.63
C GLU A 278 10.26 -8.13 -2.51
N VAL A 279 9.73 -7.50 -3.54
CA VAL A 279 8.67 -8.07 -4.39
C VAL A 279 9.21 -8.37 -5.78
N LYS A 280 9.04 -9.59 -6.25
CA LYS A 280 9.47 -10.02 -7.58
C LYS A 280 8.36 -10.72 -8.33
N ALA A 281 8.05 -10.23 -9.52
CA ALA A 281 7.06 -10.82 -10.42
C ALA A 281 7.56 -12.11 -11.12
N SER A 282 8.75 -12.58 -10.78
CA SER A 282 9.35 -13.82 -11.28
C SER A 282 9.06 -14.98 -10.33
N GLU A 283 9.15 -16.20 -10.86
CA GLU A 283 9.03 -17.43 -10.06
C GLU A 283 10.26 -17.73 -9.20
N ARG A 284 11.41 -17.14 -9.52
CA ARG A 284 12.69 -17.37 -8.85
C ARG A 284 13.28 -16.06 -8.37
N ALA A 285 13.95 -16.12 -7.23
CA ALA A 285 14.73 -15.02 -6.65
C ALA A 285 16.24 -15.31 -6.80
N PRO A 286 16.92 -14.78 -7.83
CA PRO A 286 18.38 -14.85 -7.91
C PRO A 286 19.04 -14.02 -6.81
N GLY A 287 20.30 -14.33 -6.47
CA GLY A 287 21.02 -13.70 -5.36
C GLY A 287 21.06 -12.17 -5.38
N LYS A 288 21.02 -11.54 -6.57
CA LYS A 288 20.94 -10.08 -6.70
C LYS A 288 19.69 -9.46 -6.05
N ASP A 289 18.59 -10.21 -5.98
CA ASP A 289 17.32 -9.74 -5.42
C ASP A 289 17.36 -9.66 -3.88
N PHE A 290 18.35 -10.29 -3.25
CA PHE A 290 18.58 -10.19 -1.80
C PHE A 290 19.51 -9.04 -1.40
N ARG A 291 20.12 -8.33 -2.36
CA ARG A 291 21.14 -7.31 -2.05
C ARG A 291 20.66 -6.27 -1.04
N GLY A 292 19.46 -5.71 -1.26
CA GLY A 292 18.88 -4.72 -0.35
C GLY A 292 18.60 -5.30 1.04
N LEU A 293 17.98 -6.47 1.08
CA LEU A 293 17.66 -7.17 2.33
C LEU A 293 18.94 -7.55 3.12
N ALA A 294 19.98 -8.04 2.46
CA ALA A 294 21.25 -8.37 3.10
C ALA A 294 21.94 -7.13 3.69
N GLN A 295 21.99 -6.03 2.94
CA GLN A 295 22.54 -4.78 3.46
C GLN A 295 21.72 -4.24 4.65
N LEU A 296 20.40 -4.34 4.60
CA LEU A 296 19.54 -3.92 5.70
C LEU A 296 19.71 -4.82 6.94
N ARG A 297 19.83 -6.14 6.74
CA ARG A 297 20.15 -7.11 7.80
C ARG A 297 21.46 -6.75 8.51
N ASP A 298 22.51 -6.54 7.74
CA ASP A 298 23.85 -6.24 8.27
C ASP A 298 23.87 -4.87 8.98
N LEU A 299 23.08 -3.91 8.49
CA LEU A 299 22.90 -2.59 9.10
C LEU A 299 22.19 -2.65 10.45
N LEU A 300 21.19 -3.53 10.61
CA LEU A 300 20.31 -3.62 11.78
C LEU A 300 20.77 -4.63 12.82
N GLY A 301 21.57 -5.62 12.42
CA GLY A 301 22.03 -6.68 13.33
C GLY A 301 20.87 -7.48 13.92
N ALA A 302 20.79 -7.55 15.25
CA ALA A 302 19.77 -8.34 15.95
C ALA A 302 18.34 -7.79 15.79
N ARG A 303 18.19 -6.50 15.42
CA ARG A 303 16.86 -5.92 15.16
C ARG A 303 16.21 -6.45 13.89
N PHE A 304 16.99 -6.92 12.93
CA PHE A 304 16.49 -7.51 11.70
C PHE A 304 16.10 -8.96 11.95
N ILE A 305 14.81 -9.27 11.99
CA ILE A 305 14.32 -10.62 12.30
C ILE A 305 14.01 -11.45 11.05
N GLY A 306 13.79 -10.81 9.89
CA GLY A 306 13.58 -11.53 8.64
C GLY A 306 13.50 -10.61 7.41
N GLY A 307 14.11 -11.05 6.32
CA GLY A 307 13.97 -10.48 4.99
C GLY A 307 13.35 -11.49 4.04
N ILE A 308 12.26 -11.10 3.40
CA ILE A 308 11.47 -12.01 2.59
C ILE A 308 11.38 -11.48 1.16
N VAL A 309 11.87 -12.27 0.21
CA VAL A 309 11.58 -12.04 -1.21
C VAL A 309 10.27 -12.75 -1.53
N LEU A 310 9.24 -11.96 -1.81
CA LEU A 310 7.92 -12.45 -2.25
C LEU A 310 7.95 -12.65 -3.76
N THR A 311 7.68 -13.88 -4.22
CA THR A 311 7.74 -14.27 -5.63
C THR A 311 6.42 -14.85 -6.13
N THR A 312 6.23 -14.93 -7.44
CA THR A 312 5.12 -15.68 -8.04
C THR A 312 5.41 -17.19 -8.18
N GLY A 313 6.55 -17.64 -7.63
CA GLY A 313 6.92 -19.06 -7.58
C GLY A 313 6.13 -19.84 -6.52
N SER A 314 6.27 -21.15 -6.54
CA SER A 314 5.49 -22.04 -5.68
C SER A 314 6.16 -22.41 -4.34
N ARG A 315 7.46 -22.16 -4.17
CA ARG A 315 8.24 -22.69 -3.04
C ARG A 315 8.62 -21.62 -2.03
N SER A 316 8.54 -22.00 -0.74
CA SER A 316 9.17 -21.26 0.34
C SER A 316 10.51 -21.94 0.71
N TYR A 317 11.55 -21.15 0.94
CA TYR A 317 12.86 -21.65 1.37
C TYR A 317 13.69 -20.53 2.00
N THR A 318 14.67 -20.94 2.81
CA THR A 318 15.71 -20.04 3.34
C THR A 318 16.87 -19.97 2.35
N TYR A 319 17.23 -18.76 1.93
CA TYR A 319 18.37 -18.49 1.04
C TYR A 319 19.67 -18.34 1.83
N GLU A 320 19.65 -17.52 2.86
CA GLU A 320 20.72 -17.28 3.84
C GLU A 320 20.11 -17.07 5.23
N GLU A 321 20.96 -16.89 6.25
CA GLU A 321 20.50 -16.55 7.59
C GLU A 321 19.59 -15.32 7.59
N ARG A 322 18.35 -15.49 8.04
CA ARG A 322 17.28 -14.47 8.09
C ARG A 322 16.90 -13.89 6.73
N LEU A 323 17.25 -14.56 5.62
CA LEU A 323 16.84 -14.20 4.27
C LEU A 323 16.08 -15.35 3.62
N HIS A 324 14.86 -15.12 3.22
CA HIS A 324 13.92 -16.14 2.81
C HIS A 324 13.21 -15.80 1.50
N VAL A 325 12.64 -16.80 0.86
CA VAL A 325 11.70 -16.67 -0.26
C VAL A 325 10.36 -17.23 0.15
N MET A 326 9.29 -16.56 -0.21
CA MET A 326 7.92 -17.05 -0.04
C MET A 326 7.07 -16.70 -1.26
N PRO A 327 6.05 -17.52 -1.59
CA PRO A 327 5.03 -17.15 -2.57
C PRO A 327 4.23 -15.94 -2.13
N VAL A 328 3.85 -15.07 -3.06
CA VAL A 328 2.99 -13.89 -2.80
C VAL A 328 1.64 -14.29 -2.21
N ASP A 329 1.12 -15.48 -2.51
CA ASP A 329 -0.18 -15.94 -2.01
C ASP A 329 -0.23 -16.15 -0.49
N ARG A 330 0.92 -16.12 0.21
CA ARG A 330 0.98 -16.12 1.68
C ARG A 330 0.38 -14.85 2.29
N LEU A 331 0.11 -13.85 1.48
CA LEU A 331 -0.61 -12.65 1.92
C LEU A 331 -2.09 -12.91 2.20
N TRP A 332 -2.69 -13.92 1.56
CA TRP A 332 -4.13 -14.24 1.73
C TRP A 332 -4.42 -15.70 2.08
N THR A 333 -3.39 -16.51 2.27
CA THR A 333 -3.53 -17.86 2.80
C THR A 333 -2.94 -17.89 4.20
N PRO A 334 -3.63 -18.51 5.18
CA PRO A 334 -3.10 -18.61 6.53
C PRO A 334 -1.73 -19.28 6.55
N VAL A 335 -0.84 -18.72 7.34
CA VAL A 335 0.48 -19.29 7.57
C VAL A 335 0.43 -20.01 8.90
N PRO A 336 0.95 -21.25 9.01
CA PRO A 336 1.03 -21.95 10.29
C PRO A 336 1.80 -21.11 11.33
N SER A 337 1.24 -21.00 12.53
CA SER A 337 1.83 -20.30 13.69
C SER A 337 2.76 -21.22 14.46
#